data_0870235c8b12b43ff102b993b81844bb
#
_entry.id   0870235c8b12b43ff102b993b81844bb
#
_cell.length_a   1.000
_cell.length_b   1.000
_cell.length_c   1.000
_cell.angle_alpha   90.00
_cell.angle_beta   90.00
_cell.angle_gamma   90.00
#
_symmetry.space_group_name_H-M   'P 1'
#
loop_
_entity.id
_entity.type
_entity.pdbx_description
1 polymer ?
#
loop_
_entity_poly.entity_id
_entity_poly.type
_entity_poly.pdbx_seq_one_letter_code
_entity_poly.pdbx_strand_id
1 'polypeptide(L)'
;MPVLHACVHYIDVFTDRCGRLLAWLLLFMAILTTCVVVLRYGFGVGSIATQEAVTYMHGSVFLLGAAYALKTGAHVRVDIFYRNFGARTRAWVDSLGGIIFLLPMCAFVLASSWGYASESWGMRESSAEPGGIPAVFLLKTLIPLMAMNLALQAVAEILRSALVLAEDNDA
;
A
#
# COMPACT_ATOMS: atom_id res chain seq x y z
N MET A 1 -2.69 -26.94 -10.09
CA MET A 1 -1.83 -25.84 -10.60
C MET A 1 -2.62 -24.68 -11.28
N PRO A 2 -3.61 -24.89 -12.22
CA PRO A 2 -4.23 -23.74 -12.94
C PRO A 2 -4.95 -22.74 -12.03
N VAL A 3 -5.58 -23.19 -10.96
CA VAL A 3 -6.31 -22.30 -10.02
C VAL A 3 -5.37 -21.36 -9.28
N LEU A 4 -4.21 -21.84 -8.81
CA LEU A 4 -3.21 -20.99 -8.14
C LEU A 4 -2.67 -19.89 -9.06
N HIS A 5 -2.32 -20.26 -10.31
CA HIS A 5 -1.87 -19.28 -11.31
C HIS A 5 -2.94 -18.23 -11.58
N ALA A 6 -4.22 -18.64 -11.67
CA ALA A 6 -5.33 -17.70 -11.85
C ALA A 6 -5.46 -16.74 -10.66
N CYS A 7 -5.39 -17.25 -9.42
CA CYS A 7 -5.45 -16.41 -8.21
C CYS A 7 -4.33 -15.37 -8.18
N VAL A 8 -3.08 -15.80 -8.39
CA VAL A 8 -1.92 -14.89 -8.45
C VAL A 8 -2.14 -13.84 -9.53
N HIS A 9 -2.57 -14.24 -10.73
CA HIS A 9 -2.80 -13.33 -11.83
C HIS A 9 -3.85 -12.25 -11.51
N TYR A 10 -5.00 -12.62 -10.92
CA TYR A 10 -6.03 -11.65 -10.56
C TYR A 10 -5.58 -10.64 -9.50
N ILE A 11 -4.85 -11.11 -8.47
CA ILE A 11 -4.29 -10.23 -7.44
C ILE A 11 -3.27 -9.27 -8.08
N ASP A 12 -2.40 -9.78 -8.94
CA ASP A 12 -1.40 -8.98 -9.64
C ASP A 12 -2.03 -7.90 -10.54
N VAL A 13 -3.07 -8.25 -11.29
CA VAL A 13 -3.81 -7.29 -12.14
C VAL A 13 -4.47 -6.20 -11.28
N PHE A 14 -5.05 -6.58 -10.15
CA PHE A 14 -5.63 -5.63 -9.21
C PHE A 14 -4.57 -4.66 -8.67
N THR A 15 -3.44 -5.19 -8.16
CA THR A 15 -2.33 -4.40 -7.64
C THR A 15 -1.74 -3.46 -8.70
N ASP A 16 -1.60 -3.91 -9.96
CA ASP A 16 -1.12 -3.07 -11.06
C ASP A 16 -2.08 -1.93 -11.40
N ARG A 17 -3.39 -2.19 -11.38
CA ARG A 17 -4.39 -1.14 -11.60
C ARG A 17 -4.33 -0.09 -10.49
N CYS A 18 -4.26 -0.53 -9.24
CA CYS A 18 -4.09 0.36 -8.09
C CYS A 18 -2.81 1.19 -8.24
N GLY A 19 -1.67 0.56 -8.54
CA GLY A 19 -0.39 1.25 -8.72
C GLY A 19 -0.43 2.31 -9.83
N ARG A 20 -1.07 2.02 -10.96
CA ARG A 20 -1.25 3.01 -12.05
C ARG A 20 -2.14 4.18 -11.65
N LEU A 21 -3.22 3.93 -10.92
CA LEU A 21 -4.07 5.01 -10.41
C LEU A 21 -3.30 5.89 -9.42
N LEU A 22 -2.51 5.29 -8.55
CA LEU A 22 -1.67 6.02 -7.58
C LEU A 22 -0.58 6.85 -8.28
N ALA A 23 -0.04 6.38 -9.40
CA ALA A 23 0.92 7.16 -10.19
C ALA A 23 0.29 8.45 -10.74
N TRP A 24 -0.96 8.39 -11.23
CA TRP A 24 -1.71 9.59 -11.63
C TRP A 24 -2.00 10.50 -10.44
N LEU A 25 -2.36 9.92 -9.30
CA LEU A 25 -2.59 10.67 -8.07
C LEU A 25 -1.33 11.42 -7.62
N LEU A 26 -0.15 10.81 -7.76
CA LEU A 26 1.14 11.44 -7.48
C LEU A 26 1.39 12.65 -8.39
N LEU A 27 1.05 12.54 -9.68
CA LEU A 27 1.16 13.66 -10.60
C LEU A 27 0.22 14.80 -10.21
N PHE A 28 -1.03 14.50 -9.89
CA PHE A 28 -1.99 15.50 -9.41
C PHE A 28 -1.52 16.17 -8.12
N MET A 29 -0.98 15.39 -7.17
CA MET A 29 -0.41 15.90 -5.93
C MET A 29 0.72 16.89 -6.19
N ALA A 30 1.63 16.58 -7.12
CA ALA A 30 2.74 17.47 -7.48
C ALA A 30 2.24 18.80 -8.08
N ILE A 31 1.25 18.73 -8.98
CA ILE A 31 0.64 19.92 -9.58
C ILE A 31 -0.07 20.74 -8.49
N LEU A 32 -0.88 20.10 -7.65
CA LEU A 32 -1.62 20.77 -6.60
C LEU A 32 -0.68 21.44 -5.59
N THR A 33 0.40 20.75 -5.18
CA THR A 33 1.42 21.32 -4.28
C THR A 33 2.06 22.55 -4.91
N THR A 34 2.40 22.50 -6.18
CA THR A 34 2.96 23.66 -6.91
C THR A 34 1.97 24.81 -6.94
N CYS A 35 0.70 24.54 -7.24
CA CYS A 35 -0.35 25.57 -7.21
C CYS A 35 -0.51 26.20 -5.82
N VAL A 36 -0.51 25.40 -4.75
CA VAL A 36 -0.58 25.89 -3.37
C VAL A 36 0.57 26.84 -3.07
N VAL A 37 1.79 26.47 -3.46
CA VAL A 37 2.99 27.30 -3.24
C VAL A 37 2.88 28.63 -4.02
N VAL A 38 2.52 28.58 -5.29
CA VAL A 38 2.40 29.78 -6.14
C VAL A 38 1.30 30.72 -5.62
N LEU A 39 0.13 30.19 -5.27
CA LEU A 39 -0.97 31.00 -4.72
C LEU A 39 -0.57 31.64 -3.39
N ARG A 40 0.08 30.90 -2.51
CA ARG A 40 0.46 31.39 -1.18
C ARG A 40 1.54 32.47 -1.24
N TYR A 41 2.60 32.25 -2.01
CA TYR A 41 3.75 33.16 -2.05
C TYR A 41 3.64 34.24 -3.13
N GLY A 42 2.96 33.97 -4.25
CA GLY A 42 2.76 34.92 -5.32
C GLY A 42 1.58 35.84 -5.13
N PHE A 43 0.48 35.32 -4.56
CA PHE A 43 -0.79 36.06 -4.45
C PHE A 43 -1.26 36.26 -3.01
N GLY A 44 -0.56 35.72 -2.01
CA GLY A 44 -0.96 35.83 -0.60
C GLY A 44 -2.24 35.05 -0.25
N VAL A 45 -2.69 34.14 -1.13
CA VAL A 45 -3.91 33.37 -0.94
C VAL A 45 -3.54 31.96 -0.45
N GLY A 46 -4.06 31.57 0.72
CA GLY A 46 -3.88 30.24 1.30
C GLY A 46 -5.21 29.56 1.57
N SER A 47 -5.31 28.27 1.31
CA SER A 47 -6.46 27.43 1.66
C SER A 47 -5.98 26.20 2.45
N ILE A 48 -6.51 26.04 3.65
CA ILE A 48 -6.19 24.89 4.52
C ILE A 48 -6.69 23.61 3.86
N ALA A 49 -7.92 23.61 3.32
CA ALA A 49 -8.46 22.43 2.63
C ALA A 49 -7.57 21.95 1.47
N THR A 50 -6.96 22.87 0.71
CA THR A 50 -6.07 22.50 -0.39
C THR A 50 -4.76 21.87 0.10
N GLN A 51 -4.21 22.36 1.22
CA GLN A 51 -3.03 21.76 1.87
C GLN A 51 -3.36 20.37 2.42
N GLU A 52 -4.51 20.22 3.07
CA GLU A 52 -4.98 18.91 3.55
C GLU A 52 -5.23 17.93 2.40
N ALA A 53 -5.78 18.40 1.27
CA ALA A 53 -5.94 17.55 0.08
C ALA A 53 -4.61 16.94 -0.40
N VAL A 54 -3.50 17.70 -0.36
CA VAL A 54 -2.16 17.17 -0.63
C VAL A 54 -1.79 16.08 0.37
N THR A 55 -2.08 16.27 1.66
CA THR A 55 -1.83 15.26 2.71
C THR A 55 -2.64 13.99 2.47
N TYR A 56 -3.91 14.10 2.08
CA TYR A 56 -4.77 12.94 1.74
C TYR A 56 -4.24 12.18 0.53
N MET A 57 -3.82 12.89 -0.52
CA MET A 57 -3.22 12.28 -1.70
C MET A 57 -1.91 11.58 -1.34
N HIS A 58 -1.04 12.23 -0.55
CA HIS A 58 0.21 11.65 -0.09
C HIS A 58 -0.01 10.39 0.74
N GLY A 59 -0.91 10.44 1.73
CA GLY A 59 -1.30 9.28 2.53
C GLY A 59 -1.83 8.13 1.67
N SER A 60 -2.66 8.43 0.67
CA SER A 60 -3.18 7.43 -0.27
C SER A 60 -2.08 6.78 -1.10
N VAL A 61 -1.18 7.57 -1.69
CA VAL A 61 -0.04 7.06 -2.49
C VAL A 61 0.89 6.21 -1.63
N PHE A 62 1.23 6.69 -0.44
CA PHE A 62 2.17 6.01 0.44
C PHE A 62 1.60 4.69 0.98
N LEU A 63 0.40 4.73 1.54
CA LEU A 63 -0.21 3.56 2.17
C LEU A 63 -0.67 2.52 1.14
N LEU A 64 -1.44 2.92 0.14
CA LEU A 64 -1.96 1.98 -0.85
C LEU A 64 -0.90 1.52 -1.85
N GLY A 65 0.17 2.29 -2.04
CA GLY A 65 1.31 1.94 -2.88
C GLY A 65 2.19 0.83 -2.31
N ALA A 66 2.09 0.52 -1.01
CA ALA A 66 2.92 -0.50 -0.35
C ALA A 66 2.77 -1.89 -1.00
N ALA A 67 1.56 -2.30 -1.40
CA ALA A 67 1.33 -3.57 -2.08
C ALA A 67 1.98 -3.60 -3.48
N TYR A 68 1.90 -2.50 -4.23
CA TYR A 68 2.58 -2.38 -5.52
C TYR A 68 4.11 -2.43 -5.37
N ALA A 69 4.65 -1.77 -4.35
CA ALA A 69 6.07 -1.83 -4.03
C ALA A 69 6.52 -3.25 -3.64
N LEU A 70 5.69 -4.01 -2.92
CA LEU A 70 5.95 -5.42 -2.61
C LEU A 70 6.03 -6.25 -3.90
N LYS A 71 5.03 -6.14 -4.77
CA LYS A 71 4.96 -6.85 -6.04
C LYS A 71 6.16 -6.58 -6.94
N THR A 72 6.57 -5.32 -7.05
CA THR A 72 7.67 -4.91 -7.94
C THR A 72 9.06 -5.10 -7.33
N GLY A 73 9.14 -5.63 -6.09
CA GLY A 73 10.40 -5.79 -5.38
C GLY A 73 11.07 -4.48 -5.00
N ALA A 74 10.30 -3.37 -4.97
CA ALA A 74 10.81 -2.04 -4.63
C ALA A 74 11.02 -1.83 -3.12
N HIS A 75 10.62 -2.78 -2.28
CA HIS A 75 10.97 -2.75 -0.87
C HIS A 75 12.47 -2.95 -0.67
N VAL A 76 13.05 -2.13 0.22
CA VAL A 76 14.47 -2.25 0.60
C VAL A 76 14.68 -3.62 1.23
N ARG A 77 15.55 -4.44 0.61
CA ARG A 77 15.94 -5.77 1.12
C ARG A 77 17.39 -5.73 1.57
N VAL A 78 17.72 -6.51 2.59
CA VAL A 78 19.12 -6.74 2.98
C VAL A 78 19.69 -7.82 2.06
N ASP A 79 20.20 -7.40 0.90
CA ASP A 79 20.58 -8.28 -0.21
C ASP A 79 21.92 -9.02 0.00
N ILE A 80 22.67 -8.71 1.06
CA ILE A 80 24.03 -9.23 1.26
C ILE A 80 24.09 -10.76 1.17
N PHE A 81 23.12 -11.44 1.78
CA PHE A 81 23.01 -12.90 1.75
C PHE A 81 22.09 -13.40 0.63
N TYR A 82 21.01 -12.67 0.37
CA TYR A 82 19.96 -13.07 -0.56
C TYR A 82 20.44 -13.17 -2.02
N ARG A 83 21.41 -12.34 -2.43
CA ARG A 83 22.00 -12.37 -3.79
C ARG A 83 22.67 -13.70 -4.13
N ASN A 84 23.21 -14.40 -3.13
CA ASN A 84 23.93 -15.67 -3.31
C ASN A 84 23.01 -16.89 -3.22
N PHE A 85 21.72 -16.72 -2.91
CA PHE A 85 20.79 -17.84 -2.78
C PHE A 85 20.29 -18.32 -4.15
N GLY A 86 20.19 -19.64 -4.33
CA GLY A 86 19.50 -20.25 -5.46
C GLY A 86 18.00 -19.96 -5.44
N ALA A 87 17.32 -20.21 -6.58
CA ALA A 87 15.89 -19.92 -6.73
C ALA A 87 15.02 -20.58 -5.63
N ARG A 88 15.31 -21.85 -5.32
CA ARG A 88 14.62 -22.63 -4.28
C ARG A 88 14.77 -22.02 -2.88
N THR A 89 16.00 -21.62 -2.51
CA THR A 89 16.27 -21.00 -1.20
C THR A 89 15.58 -19.66 -1.09
N ARG A 90 15.56 -18.85 -2.16
CA ARG A 90 14.82 -17.58 -2.20
C ARG A 90 13.32 -17.81 -2.01
N ALA A 91 12.75 -18.78 -2.72
CA ALA A 91 11.33 -19.13 -2.58
C ALA A 91 10.96 -19.56 -1.15
N TRP A 92 11.82 -20.33 -0.48
CA TRP A 92 11.63 -20.66 0.94
C TRP A 92 11.70 -19.44 1.85
N VAL A 93 12.70 -18.57 1.69
CA VAL A 93 12.88 -17.37 2.50
C VAL A 93 11.70 -16.41 2.31
N ASP A 94 11.27 -16.19 1.07
CA ASP A 94 10.15 -15.27 0.76
C ASP A 94 8.82 -15.84 1.29
N SER A 95 8.59 -17.14 1.15
CA SER A 95 7.38 -17.80 1.67
C SER A 95 7.31 -17.76 3.20
N LEU A 96 8.39 -18.17 3.89
CA LEU A 96 8.45 -18.15 5.35
C LEU A 96 8.38 -16.74 5.90
N GLY A 97 9.09 -15.79 5.29
CA GLY A 97 9.03 -14.37 5.66
C GLY A 97 7.62 -13.79 5.49
N GLY A 98 6.95 -14.16 4.40
CA GLY A 98 5.55 -13.77 4.14
C GLY A 98 4.59 -14.29 5.21
N ILE A 99 4.69 -15.59 5.55
CA ILE A 99 3.80 -16.25 6.52
C ILE A 99 4.07 -15.82 7.96
N ILE A 100 5.34 -15.75 8.36
CA ILE A 100 5.72 -15.56 9.77
C ILE A 100 5.74 -14.07 10.17
N PHE A 101 6.09 -13.17 9.24
CA PHE A 101 6.27 -11.75 9.56
C PHE A 101 5.22 -10.87 8.86
N LEU A 102 5.09 -10.99 7.54
CA LEU A 102 4.28 -10.03 6.78
C LEU A 102 2.78 -10.20 7.03
N LEU A 103 2.24 -11.42 6.93
CA LEU A 103 0.82 -11.67 7.20
C LEU A 103 0.41 -11.38 8.65
N PRO A 104 1.16 -11.80 9.69
CA PRO A 104 0.83 -11.43 11.06
C PRO A 104 0.93 -9.93 11.32
N MET A 105 1.90 -9.23 10.70
CA MET A 105 1.99 -7.77 10.77
C MET A 105 0.75 -7.10 10.15
N CYS A 106 0.33 -7.55 8.96
CA CYS A 106 -0.89 -7.04 8.31
C CYS A 106 -2.13 -7.29 9.18
N ALA A 107 -2.25 -8.49 9.76
CA ALA A 107 -3.37 -8.84 10.65
C ALA A 107 -3.36 -7.96 11.91
N PHE A 108 -2.20 -7.73 12.51
CA PHE A 108 -2.07 -6.84 13.67
C PHE A 108 -2.46 -5.40 13.33
N VAL A 109 -1.94 -4.85 12.23
CA VAL A 109 -2.28 -3.49 11.80
C VAL A 109 -3.78 -3.38 11.49
N LEU A 110 -4.36 -4.37 10.81
CA LEU A 110 -5.79 -4.40 10.50
C LEU A 110 -6.64 -4.41 11.78
N ALA A 111 -6.31 -5.29 12.73
CA ALA A 111 -7.06 -5.42 13.98
C ALA A 111 -6.94 -4.15 14.84
N SER A 112 -5.74 -3.59 14.96
CA SER A 112 -5.49 -2.38 15.79
C SER A 112 -6.09 -1.12 15.18
N SER A 113 -6.11 -0.99 13.84
CA SER A 113 -6.64 0.20 13.17
C SER A 113 -8.15 0.16 12.93
N TRP A 114 -8.78 -1.01 13.04
CA TRP A 114 -10.21 -1.15 12.77
C TRP A 114 -11.09 -0.30 13.70
N GLY A 115 -10.85 -0.39 15.01
CA GLY A 115 -11.55 0.44 16.01
C GLY A 115 -11.35 1.93 15.75
N TYR A 116 -10.10 2.33 15.52
CA TYR A 116 -9.73 3.71 15.25
C TYR A 116 -10.44 4.30 14.01
N ALA A 117 -10.53 3.53 12.92
CA ALA A 117 -11.25 3.94 11.73
C ALA A 117 -12.77 3.95 11.96
N SER A 118 -13.34 2.92 12.62
CA SER A 118 -14.78 2.81 12.83
C SER A 118 -15.34 3.92 13.75
N GLU A 119 -14.61 4.29 14.81
CA GLU A 119 -14.98 5.44 15.66
C GLU A 119 -15.01 6.74 14.88
N SER A 120 -13.99 6.97 14.04
CA SER A 120 -13.92 8.15 13.19
C SER A 120 -15.10 8.24 12.20
N TRP A 121 -15.54 7.10 11.66
CA TRP A 121 -16.76 7.02 10.83
C TRP A 121 -18.03 7.30 11.63
N GLY A 122 -18.12 6.80 12.85
CA GLY A 122 -19.28 7.03 13.74
C GLY A 122 -19.48 8.51 14.06
N MET A 123 -18.38 9.23 14.30
CA MET A 123 -18.40 10.65 14.62
C MET A 123 -18.39 11.57 13.38
N ARG A 124 -18.23 11.02 12.15
CA ARG A 124 -17.99 11.81 10.93
C ARG A 124 -16.88 12.84 11.14
N GLU A 125 -15.75 12.37 11.64
CA GLU A 125 -14.63 13.19 12.09
C GLU A 125 -14.19 14.18 11.01
N SER A 126 -14.16 15.45 11.39
CA SER A 126 -13.73 16.57 10.56
C SER A 126 -12.31 17.00 10.91
N SER A 127 -11.67 17.79 10.05
CA SER A 127 -10.40 18.43 10.37
C SER A 127 -10.52 19.32 11.63
N ALA A 128 -9.47 19.34 12.44
CA ALA A 128 -9.36 20.25 13.57
C ALA A 128 -9.07 21.69 13.15
N GLU A 129 -8.63 21.90 11.91
CA GLU A 129 -8.26 23.19 11.38
C GLU A 129 -9.50 23.93 10.80
N PRO A 130 -9.69 25.22 11.11
CA PRO A 130 -10.79 26.03 10.54
C PRO A 130 -10.68 26.09 9.01
N GLY A 131 -11.70 25.59 8.30
CA GLY A 131 -11.72 25.54 6.84
C GLY A 131 -10.97 24.33 6.25
N GLY A 132 -10.62 23.35 7.06
CA GLY A 132 -10.09 22.07 6.62
C GLY A 132 -11.14 21.12 6.03
N ILE A 133 -10.72 19.94 5.56
CA ILE A 133 -11.59 18.96 4.91
C ILE A 133 -12.39 18.17 5.97
N PRO A 134 -13.74 18.16 5.91
CA PRO A 134 -14.57 17.42 6.88
C PRO A 134 -14.61 15.91 6.56
N ALA A 135 -13.46 15.25 6.40
CA ALA A 135 -13.37 13.87 5.94
C ALA A 135 -12.16 13.10 6.52
N VAL A 136 -11.73 13.42 7.74
CA VAL A 136 -10.61 12.74 8.42
C VAL A 136 -10.85 11.23 8.52
N PHE A 137 -12.11 10.80 8.64
CA PHE A 137 -12.49 9.39 8.63
C PHE A 137 -12.05 8.64 7.36
N LEU A 138 -11.98 9.31 6.19
CA LEU A 138 -11.46 8.70 4.96
C LEU A 138 -9.94 8.51 5.05
N LEU A 139 -9.20 9.48 5.58
CA LEU A 139 -7.77 9.38 5.77
C LEU A 139 -7.41 8.22 6.72
N LYS A 140 -8.15 8.07 7.83
CA LYS A 140 -7.97 6.97 8.79
C LYS A 140 -8.30 5.61 8.17
N THR A 141 -9.25 5.53 7.24
CA THR A 141 -9.61 4.30 6.52
C THR A 141 -8.46 3.78 5.64
N LEU A 142 -7.53 4.64 5.23
CA LEU A 142 -6.39 4.19 4.44
C LEU A 142 -5.50 3.18 5.18
N ILE A 143 -5.47 3.21 6.52
CA ILE A 143 -4.65 2.31 7.33
C ILE A 143 -5.14 0.86 7.23
N PRO A 144 -6.41 0.53 7.57
CA PRO A 144 -6.92 -0.83 7.38
C PRO A 144 -6.95 -1.26 5.91
N LEU A 145 -7.20 -0.34 4.96
CA LEU A 145 -7.13 -0.64 3.52
C LEU A 145 -5.71 -1.01 3.08
N MET A 146 -4.70 -0.32 3.57
CA MET A 146 -3.29 -0.66 3.34
C MET A 146 -2.99 -2.07 3.83
N ALA A 147 -3.39 -2.40 5.06
CA ALA A 147 -3.15 -3.72 5.64
C ALA A 147 -3.82 -4.83 4.84
N MET A 148 -5.07 -4.63 4.39
CA MET A 148 -5.78 -5.59 3.53
C MET A 148 -5.12 -5.75 2.17
N ASN A 149 -4.78 -4.65 1.50
CA ASN A 149 -4.15 -4.66 0.18
C ASN A 149 -2.77 -5.32 0.23
N LEU A 150 -1.97 -5.00 1.26
CA LEU A 150 -0.65 -5.59 1.47
C LEU A 150 -0.74 -7.09 1.81
N ALA A 151 -1.72 -7.50 2.64
CA ALA A 151 -1.96 -8.92 2.93
C ALA A 151 -2.36 -9.70 1.68
N LEU A 152 -3.21 -9.11 0.83
CA LEU A 152 -3.62 -9.72 -0.44
C LEU A 152 -2.40 -9.96 -1.35
N GLN A 153 -1.51 -8.98 -1.49
CA GLN A 153 -0.29 -9.14 -2.28
C GLN A 153 0.69 -10.11 -1.63
N ALA A 154 0.79 -10.13 -0.30
CA ALA A 154 1.61 -11.10 0.42
C ALA A 154 1.17 -12.56 0.13
N VAL A 155 -0.14 -12.80 0.09
CA VAL A 155 -0.67 -14.12 -0.32
C VAL A 155 -0.24 -14.46 -1.76
N ALA A 156 -0.30 -13.52 -2.70
CA ALA A 156 0.15 -13.77 -4.08
C ALA A 156 1.64 -14.11 -4.14
N GLU A 157 2.51 -13.44 -3.36
CA GLU A 157 3.95 -13.74 -3.31
C GLU A 157 4.23 -15.12 -2.69
N ILE A 158 3.50 -15.49 -1.63
CA ILE A 158 3.60 -16.82 -1.01
C ILE A 158 3.18 -17.90 -2.01
N LEU A 159 2.06 -17.72 -2.72
CA LEU A 159 1.59 -18.66 -3.73
C LEU A 159 2.58 -18.79 -4.89
N ARG A 160 3.17 -17.69 -5.34
CA ARG A 160 4.20 -17.68 -6.38
C ARG A 160 5.45 -18.47 -5.94
N SER A 161 5.90 -18.26 -4.71
CA SER A 161 7.01 -19.01 -4.13
C SER A 161 6.69 -20.51 -4.00
N ALA A 162 5.47 -20.85 -3.61
CA ALA A 162 5.03 -22.24 -3.54
C ALA A 162 5.00 -22.93 -4.93
N LEU A 163 4.63 -22.23 -5.99
CA LEU A 163 4.67 -22.75 -7.37
C LEU A 163 6.10 -23.06 -7.80
N VAL A 164 7.05 -22.17 -7.53
CA VAL A 164 8.48 -22.39 -7.83
C VAL A 164 9.00 -23.65 -7.10
N LEU A 165 8.61 -23.83 -5.83
CA LEU A 165 9.02 -25.00 -5.05
C LEU A 165 8.39 -26.31 -5.55
N ALA A 166 7.18 -26.25 -6.11
CA ALA A 166 6.50 -27.43 -6.66
C ALA A 166 7.11 -27.87 -8.01
N GLU A 167 7.40 -26.92 -8.90
CA GLU A 167 8.01 -27.21 -10.21
C GLU A 167 9.41 -27.84 -10.09
N ASP A 168 10.19 -27.42 -9.10
CA ASP A 168 11.54 -27.93 -8.84
C ASP A 168 11.54 -29.35 -8.23
N ASN A 169 10.41 -29.82 -7.69
CA ASN A 169 10.26 -31.19 -7.19
C ASN A 169 9.86 -32.20 -8.31
N ASP A 170 9.32 -31.71 -9.42
CA ASP A 170 8.86 -32.52 -10.55
C ASP A 170 9.97 -32.69 -11.64
N ALA A 171 11.10 -31.98 -11.49
CA ALA A 171 12.27 -31.99 -12.38
C ALA A 171 13.41 -32.90 -11.84
#